data_cb405e38efaf5739a8c9db8b7863bf92
#
_entry.id   cb405e38efaf5739a8c9db8b7863bf92
#
_cell.length_a   1.000
_cell.length_b   1.000
_cell.length_c   1.000
_cell.angle_alpha   90.00
_cell.angle_beta   90.00
_cell.angle_gamma   90.00
#
_symmetry.space_group_name_H-M   'P 1'
#
loop_
_entity.id
_entity.type
_entity.pdbx_description
1 polymer ?
#
loop_
_entity_poly.entity_id
_entity_poly.type
_entity_poly.pdbx_seq_one_letter_code
_entity_poly.pdbx_strand_id
1 'polypeptide(L)'
;MKIQDSPYSSDSAPLAENSARIAPFPSRLPQVGTTIFTIMSALASESKAINLGQGFPDFPCDTELISAVSTAMLAGHNQYPPMAGILELRQAIAEKILALYGKSYLPETEITITAGGTQGILTAVLCCVHPGDEVILLEPAYDSYQPAIELAGGKPIGLALQTIRDQNGQVTSYEIPWEQLSQAINQKTRLIMINSPHNPTGMVWSSADLDRLATLLANTDVLVCSDEVYEHMVYDGQAHQSVASHPQLAKRSFLISSFGKTYHVTGWKIGYVAAPAELTHEFRKVHQFNVFTVNTPVQ
;
A
#
# COMPACT_ATOMS: atom_id res chain seq x y z
N MET A 1 -50.55 -9.15 -27.18
CA MET A 1 -50.63 -8.14 -26.10
C MET A 1 -49.85 -6.94 -26.58
N LYS A 2 -50.53 -5.91 -27.03
CA LYS A 2 -49.94 -4.69 -27.64
C LYS A 2 -49.46 -3.79 -26.52
N ILE A 3 -48.20 -3.39 -26.59
CA ILE A 3 -47.60 -2.41 -25.67
C ILE A 3 -48.07 -1.03 -26.19
N GLN A 4 -48.74 -0.28 -25.32
CA GLN A 4 -49.19 1.09 -25.60
C GLN A 4 -47.99 2.06 -25.57
N ASP A 5 -47.94 2.90 -26.59
CA ASP A 5 -46.96 3.98 -26.73
C ASP A 5 -47.07 5.00 -25.59
N SER A 6 -45.94 5.38 -25.04
CA SER A 6 -45.79 6.41 -24.00
C SER A 6 -45.89 7.82 -24.62
N PRO A 7 -46.63 8.76 -24.04
CA PRO A 7 -46.75 10.11 -24.55
C PRO A 7 -45.73 11.06 -23.90
N TYR A 8 -44.44 10.83 -24.14
CA TYR A 8 -43.43 11.85 -23.85
C TYR A 8 -42.92 12.44 -25.18
N SER A 9 -43.54 13.54 -25.59
CA SER A 9 -43.03 14.36 -26.69
C SER A 9 -41.72 15.03 -26.26
N SER A 10 -40.71 14.87 -27.07
CA SER A 10 -39.40 15.54 -26.96
C SER A 10 -39.52 16.99 -27.51
N ASP A 11 -40.05 17.91 -26.73
CA ASP A 11 -39.83 19.33 -26.93
C ASP A 11 -38.87 19.83 -25.86
N SER A 12 -37.58 19.49 -26.02
CA SER A 12 -36.52 20.16 -25.29
C SER A 12 -36.09 21.40 -26.07
N ALA A 13 -36.56 22.57 -25.63
CA ALA A 13 -35.98 23.84 -26.02
C ALA A 13 -34.46 23.81 -25.75
N PRO A 14 -33.61 24.38 -26.62
CA PRO A 14 -32.18 24.43 -26.38
C PRO A 14 -31.95 25.24 -25.09
N LEU A 15 -31.39 24.58 -24.09
CA LEU A 15 -30.88 25.24 -22.89
C LEU A 15 -29.83 26.24 -23.34
N ALA A 16 -30.11 27.54 -23.15
CA ALA A 16 -29.19 28.61 -23.45
C ALA A 16 -27.83 28.29 -22.79
N GLU A 17 -26.78 28.21 -23.62
CA GLU A 17 -25.39 28.11 -23.19
C GLU A 17 -24.98 29.40 -22.46
N ASN A 18 -25.39 29.51 -21.21
CA ASN A 18 -24.81 30.43 -20.26
C ASN A 18 -24.08 29.63 -19.15
N SER A 19 -23.21 28.70 -19.58
CA SER A 19 -22.27 28.08 -18.69
C SER A 19 -21.20 29.11 -18.36
N ALA A 20 -21.37 29.85 -17.26
CA ALA A 20 -20.24 30.48 -16.61
C ALA A 20 -19.17 29.40 -16.45
N ARG A 21 -18.08 29.47 -17.23
CA ARG A 21 -16.96 28.52 -17.11
C ARG A 21 -16.43 28.65 -15.69
N ILE A 22 -16.67 27.62 -14.88
CA ILE A 22 -16.00 27.53 -13.59
C ILE A 22 -14.50 27.61 -13.88
N ALA A 23 -13.81 28.52 -13.19
CA ALA A 23 -12.35 28.63 -13.32
C ALA A 23 -11.72 27.24 -13.14
N PRO A 24 -10.64 26.90 -13.88
CA PRO A 24 -10.00 25.60 -13.76
C PRO A 24 -9.68 25.30 -12.31
N PHE A 25 -10.23 24.19 -11.79
CA PHE A 25 -9.96 23.75 -10.42
C PHE A 25 -8.49 23.35 -10.32
N PRO A 26 -7.68 23.95 -9.42
CA PRO A 26 -6.28 23.62 -9.31
C PRO A 26 -6.12 22.18 -8.81
N SER A 27 -5.36 21.37 -9.54
CA SER A 27 -5.07 19.99 -9.15
C SER A 27 -4.21 19.96 -7.87
N ARG A 28 -4.54 19.05 -6.96
CA ARG A 28 -3.68 18.76 -5.82
C ARG A 28 -2.48 17.88 -6.20
N LEU A 29 -2.57 17.18 -7.32
CA LEU A 29 -1.55 16.28 -7.86
C LEU A 29 -1.31 16.62 -9.34
N PRO A 30 -0.73 17.80 -9.64
CA PRO A 30 -0.63 18.29 -11.02
C PRO A 30 0.31 17.44 -11.90
N GLN A 31 1.20 16.64 -11.30
CA GLN A 31 2.12 15.77 -12.00
C GLN A 31 1.58 14.35 -12.21
N VAL A 32 0.43 14.00 -11.58
CA VAL A 32 -0.16 12.67 -11.71
C VAL A 32 -1.08 12.63 -12.94
N GLY A 33 -0.71 11.77 -13.88
CA GLY A 33 -1.51 11.44 -15.07
C GLY A 33 -2.20 10.07 -14.95
N THR A 34 -2.56 9.52 -16.11
CA THR A 34 -3.04 8.14 -16.19
C THR A 34 -1.93 7.18 -15.79
N THR A 35 -2.22 6.24 -14.89
CA THR A 35 -1.19 5.31 -14.39
C THR A 35 -0.68 4.39 -15.49
N ILE A 36 0.57 3.97 -15.40
CA ILE A 36 1.16 3.00 -16.32
C ILE A 36 0.35 1.69 -16.37
N PHE A 37 -0.22 1.27 -15.24
CA PHE A 37 -1.09 0.08 -15.17
C PHE A 37 -2.32 0.21 -16.05
N THR A 38 -2.98 1.37 -16.03
CA THR A 38 -4.15 1.65 -16.88
C THR A 38 -3.75 1.64 -18.36
N ILE A 39 -2.65 2.30 -18.71
CA ILE A 39 -2.14 2.38 -20.09
C ILE A 39 -1.78 0.98 -20.61
N MET A 40 -1.02 0.20 -19.86
CA MET A 40 -0.57 -1.12 -20.29
C MET A 40 -1.71 -2.13 -20.35
N SER A 41 -2.68 -2.03 -19.42
CA SER A 41 -3.86 -2.91 -19.47
C SER A 41 -4.77 -2.60 -20.66
N ALA A 42 -4.95 -1.34 -21.01
CA ALA A 42 -5.67 -0.95 -22.21
C ALA A 42 -4.96 -1.47 -23.48
N LEU A 43 -3.64 -1.27 -23.58
CA LEU A 43 -2.84 -1.73 -24.71
C LEU A 43 -2.88 -3.25 -24.86
N ALA A 44 -2.77 -4.01 -23.76
CA ALA A 44 -2.87 -5.46 -23.78
C ALA A 44 -4.26 -5.92 -24.27
N SER A 45 -5.34 -5.26 -23.82
CA SER A 45 -6.70 -5.55 -24.26
C SER A 45 -6.90 -5.26 -25.76
N GLU A 46 -6.47 -4.10 -26.24
CA GLU A 46 -6.56 -3.69 -27.65
C GLU A 46 -5.76 -4.64 -28.55
N SER A 47 -4.57 -5.04 -28.11
CA SER A 47 -3.70 -5.95 -28.85
C SER A 47 -4.08 -7.43 -28.70
N LYS A 48 -5.08 -7.75 -27.85
CA LYS A 48 -5.44 -9.13 -27.46
C LYS A 48 -4.24 -9.91 -26.94
N ALA A 49 -3.32 -9.25 -26.26
CA ALA A 49 -2.11 -9.82 -25.68
C ALA A 49 -2.36 -10.30 -24.25
N ILE A 50 -1.50 -11.22 -23.77
CA ILE A 50 -1.47 -11.57 -22.35
C ILE A 50 -0.98 -10.36 -21.56
N ASN A 51 -1.77 -9.91 -20.57
CA ASN A 51 -1.40 -8.79 -19.74
C ASN A 51 -0.39 -9.20 -18.65
N LEU A 52 0.87 -8.90 -18.87
CA LEU A 52 1.95 -9.08 -17.88
C LEU A 52 2.32 -7.76 -17.18
N GLY A 53 1.61 -6.68 -17.48
CA GLY A 53 1.89 -5.34 -16.93
C GLY A 53 1.26 -5.07 -15.58
N GLN A 54 0.35 -5.93 -15.12
CA GLN A 54 -0.31 -5.77 -13.82
C GLN A 54 -0.28 -7.08 -13.03
N GLY A 55 0.21 -7.00 -11.79
CA GLY A 55 0.36 -8.15 -10.91
C GLY A 55 -0.95 -8.57 -10.25
N PHE A 56 -1.80 -9.27 -10.97
CA PHE A 56 -2.92 -10.03 -10.40
C PHE A 56 -2.99 -11.42 -11.05
N PRO A 57 -3.40 -12.45 -10.29
CA PRO A 57 -3.53 -13.81 -10.81
C PRO A 57 -4.65 -13.91 -11.86
N ASP A 58 -4.46 -14.77 -12.86
CA ASP A 58 -5.48 -15.13 -13.88
C ASP A 58 -6.28 -16.39 -13.51
N PHE A 59 -6.05 -16.92 -12.31
CA PHE A 59 -6.78 -18.05 -11.75
C PHE A 59 -7.58 -17.61 -10.51
N PRO A 60 -8.69 -18.31 -10.18
CA PRO A 60 -9.57 -17.92 -9.07
C PRO A 60 -8.89 -18.07 -7.71
N CYS A 61 -9.36 -17.30 -6.73
CA CYS A 61 -9.01 -17.53 -5.33
C CYS A 61 -9.67 -18.81 -4.82
N ASP A 62 -9.23 -19.27 -3.65
CA ASP A 62 -9.78 -20.46 -3.01
C ASP A 62 -11.28 -20.32 -2.77
N THR A 63 -12.03 -21.37 -3.14
CA THR A 63 -13.49 -21.42 -2.98
C THR A 63 -13.92 -21.45 -1.52
N GLU A 64 -13.08 -21.92 -0.59
CA GLU A 64 -13.35 -21.88 0.84
C GLU A 64 -13.42 -20.44 1.35
N LEU A 65 -12.52 -19.55 0.86
CA LEU A 65 -12.59 -18.13 1.19
C LEU A 65 -13.88 -17.48 0.71
N ILE A 66 -14.31 -17.78 -0.53
CA ILE A 66 -15.58 -17.27 -1.08
C ILE A 66 -16.75 -17.74 -0.23
N SER A 67 -16.76 -19.03 0.14
CA SER A 67 -17.79 -19.61 0.96
C SER A 67 -17.82 -19.02 2.37
N ALA A 68 -16.66 -18.75 2.97
CA ALA A 68 -16.54 -18.13 4.28
C ALA A 68 -17.14 -16.71 4.28
N VAL A 69 -16.84 -15.87 3.28
CA VAL A 69 -17.42 -14.53 3.14
C VAL A 69 -18.93 -14.60 2.97
N SER A 70 -19.42 -15.52 2.12
CA SER A 70 -20.86 -15.73 1.92
C SER A 70 -21.56 -16.16 3.21
N THR A 71 -20.94 -17.05 3.98
CA THR A 71 -21.42 -17.51 5.28
C THR A 71 -21.47 -16.35 6.28
N ALA A 72 -20.45 -15.52 6.35
CA ALA A 72 -20.41 -14.34 7.22
C ALA A 72 -21.55 -13.36 6.89
N MET A 73 -21.81 -13.10 5.61
CA MET A 73 -22.92 -12.24 5.18
C MET A 73 -24.27 -12.82 5.58
N LEU A 74 -24.50 -14.13 5.40
CA LEU A 74 -25.74 -14.82 5.78
C LEU A 74 -25.91 -14.90 7.30
N ALA A 75 -24.81 -14.97 8.06
CA ALA A 75 -24.82 -14.93 9.52
C ALA A 75 -25.06 -13.54 10.11
N GLY A 76 -25.17 -12.51 9.26
CA GLY A 76 -25.51 -11.15 9.68
C GLY A 76 -24.32 -10.24 9.95
N HIS A 77 -23.10 -10.62 9.60
CA HIS A 77 -21.91 -9.77 9.73
C HIS A 77 -21.89 -8.67 8.62
N ASN A 78 -22.91 -7.80 8.60
CA ASN A 78 -23.12 -6.79 7.56
C ASN A 78 -23.10 -5.35 8.07
N GLN A 79 -22.95 -5.15 9.38
CA GLN A 79 -22.90 -3.83 10.00
C GLN A 79 -21.44 -3.40 10.25
N TYR A 80 -21.24 -2.15 10.62
CA TYR A 80 -19.92 -1.61 10.91
C TYR A 80 -19.19 -2.44 11.97
N PRO A 81 -17.96 -2.91 11.69
CA PRO A 81 -17.08 -3.47 12.71
C PRO A 81 -16.42 -2.33 13.51
N PRO A 82 -15.69 -2.64 14.58
CA PRO A 82 -14.83 -1.66 15.22
C PRO A 82 -13.88 -0.99 14.21
N MET A 83 -13.57 0.29 14.41
CA MET A 83 -12.71 1.09 13.51
C MET A 83 -11.36 0.41 13.23
N ALA A 84 -10.74 -0.20 14.24
CA ALA A 84 -9.47 -0.92 14.10
C ALA A 84 -9.60 -2.28 13.39
N GLY A 85 -10.82 -2.73 13.06
CA GLY A 85 -11.12 -4.07 12.58
C GLY A 85 -11.57 -5.02 13.68
N ILE A 86 -12.10 -6.20 13.33
CA ILE A 86 -12.52 -7.21 14.30
C ILE A 86 -11.33 -7.75 15.09
N LEU A 87 -11.54 -8.07 16.36
CA LEU A 87 -10.45 -8.48 17.25
C LEU A 87 -9.83 -9.81 16.83
N GLU A 88 -10.66 -10.74 16.42
CA GLU A 88 -10.24 -12.07 15.99
C GLU A 88 -9.25 -12.04 14.84
N LEU A 89 -9.50 -11.22 13.82
CA LEU A 89 -8.56 -11.05 12.71
C LEU A 89 -7.25 -10.39 13.17
N ARG A 90 -7.33 -9.40 14.06
CA ARG A 90 -6.12 -8.74 14.60
C ARG A 90 -5.30 -9.71 15.47
N GLN A 91 -5.93 -10.61 16.20
CA GLN A 91 -5.27 -11.70 16.95
C GLN A 91 -4.57 -12.67 15.99
N ALA A 92 -5.25 -13.15 14.96
CA ALA A 92 -4.66 -14.02 13.95
C ALA A 92 -3.45 -13.38 13.25
N ILE A 93 -3.51 -12.07 12.98
CA ILE A 93 -2.37 -11.31 12.43
C ILE A 93 -1.21 -11.25 13.44
N ALA A 94 -1.49 -11.00 14.73
CA ALA A 94 -0.46 -10.98 15.76
C ALA A 94 0.24 -12.33 15.89
N GLU A 95 -0.52 -13.41 15.88
CA GLU A 95 -0.02 -14.79 15.91
C GLU A 95 0.85 -15.09 14.68
N LYS A 96 0.41 -14.69 13.48
CA LYS A 96 1.18 -14.83 12.24
C LYS A 96 2.51 -14.10 12.34
N ILE A 97 2.51 -12.83 12.75
CA ILE A 97 3.73 -12.02 12.85
C ILE A 97 4.70 -12.63 13.89
N LEU A 98 4.17 -13.09 15.02
CA LEU A 98 4.97 -13.76 16.04
C LEU A 98 5.61 -15.05 15.51
N ALA A 99 4.83 -15.89 14.81
CA ALA A 99 5.30 -17.15 14.26
C ALA A 99 6.35 -16.97 13.17
N LEU A 100 6.19 -15.97 12.28
CA LEU A 100 7.08 -15.77 11.14
C LEU A 100 8.31 -14.91 11.48
N TYR A 101 8.16 -13.90 12.34
CA TYR A 101 9.19 -12.87 12.55
C TYR A 101 9.62 -12.72 14.00
N GLY A 102 9.05 -13.49 14.94
CA GLY A 102 9.42 -13.47 16.34
C GLY A 102 9.00 -12.21 17.10
N LYS A 103 8.23 -11.29 16.48
CA LYS A 103 7.77 -10.05 17.11
C LYS A 103 6.35 -10.20 17.61
N SER A 104 6.14 -9.95 18.90
CA SER A 104 4.81 -9.82 19.46
C SER A 104 4.28 -8.40 19.27
N TYR A 105 3.10 -8.27 18.69
CA TYR A 105 2.28 -7.06 18.64
C TYR A 105 1.00 -7.29 19.44
N LEU A 106 0.54 -6.26 20.17
CA LEU A 106 -0.73 -6.30 20.90
C LEU A 106 -1.88 -6.05 19.93
N PRO A 107 -2.81 -7.01 19.74
CA PRO A 107 -3.90 -6.87 18.77
C PRO A 107 -4.78 -5.63 19.01
N GLU A 108 -4.99 -5.26 20.27
CA GLU A 108 -5.86 -4.16 20.67
C GLU A 108 -5.29 -2.80 20.29
N THR A 109 -3.97 -2.62 20.41
CA THR A 109 -3.32 -1.31 20.36
C THR A 109 -2.31 -1.13 19.23
N GLU A 110 -1.85 -2.23 18.61
CA GLU A 110 -0.74 -2.18 17.65
C GLU A 110 -1.09 -2.72 16.25
N ILE A 111 -2.31 -3.23 16.03
CA ILE A 111 -2.75 -3.76 14.73
C ILE A 111 -4.05 -3.07 14.30
N THR A 112 -4.09 -2.61 13.06
CA THR A 112 -5.27 -1.98 12.45
C THR A 112 -5.54 -2.60 11.09
N ILE A 113 -6.78 -3.02 10.84
CA ILE A 113 -7.23 -3.53 9.54
C ILE A 113 -7.45 -2.35 8.59
N THR A 114 -7.01 -2.49 7.34
CA THR A 114 -7.06 -1.43 6.33
C THR A 114 -7.77 -1.89 5.05
N ALA A 115 -8.24 -0.93 4.26
CA ALA A 115 -8.82 -1.20 2.94
C ALA A 115 -7.71 -1.51 1.89
N GLY A 116 -6.93 -2.55 2.17
CA GLY A 116 -5.73 -2.96 1.43
C GLY A 116 -4.49 -2.14 1.79
N GLY A 117 -3.33 -2.53 1.24
CA GLY A 117 -2.04 -1.89 1.52
C GLY A 117 -1.99 -0.41 1.13
N THR A 118 -2.54 -0.05 -0.03
CA THR A 118 -2.53 1.35 -0.53
C THR A 118 -3.17 2.34 0.45
N GLN A 119 -4.32 1.98 1.06
CA GLN A 119 -4.95 2.83 2.07
C GLN A 119 -4.13 2.86 3.37
N GLY A 120 -3.52 1.73 3.75
CA GLY A 120 -2.60 1.67 4.89
C GLY A 120 -1.41 2.60 4.70
N ILE A 121 -0.77 2.58 3.53
CA ILE A 121 0.34 3.46 3.15
C ILE A 121 -0.06 4.94 3.22
N LEU A 122 -1.16 5.30 2.55
CA LEU A 122 -1.65 6.69 2.57
C LEU A 122 -1.90 7.17 3.99
N THR A 123 -2.53 6.35 4.83
CA THR A 123 -2.82 6.71 6.22
C THR A 123 -1.55 6.83 7.06
N ALA A 124 -0.55 5.94 6.87
CA ALA A 124 0.73 6.02 7.56
C ALA A 124 1.48 7.32 7.19
N VAL A 125 1.48 7.69 5.91
CA VAL A 125 2.08 8.95 5.45
C VAL A 125 1.33 10.15 6.04
N LEU A 126 -0.01 10.19 5.92
CA LEU A 126 -0.82 11.31 6.42
C LEU A 126 -0.72 11.52 7.93
N CYS A 127 -0.46 10.47 8.72
CA CYS A 127 -0.38 10.59 10.16
C CYS A 127 0.98 11.08 10.68
N CYS A 128 2.06 10.99 9.88
CA CYS A 128 3.39 11.34 10.36
C CYS A 128 4.11 12.39 9.52
N VAL A 129 3.70 12.62 8.27
CA VAL A 129 4.33 13.60 7.36
C VAL A 129 3.56 14.91 7.39
N HIS A 130 4.28 16.02 7.57
CA HIS A 130 3.74 17.37 7.61
C HIS A 130 4.29 18.21 6.43
N PRO A 131 3.67 19.35 6.13
CA PRO A 131 4.17 20.24 5.08
C PRO A 131 5.63 20.63 5.31
N GLY A 132 6.48 20.34 4.31
CA GLY A 132 7.92 20.61 4.34
C GLY A 132 8.80 19.47 4.82
N ASP A 133 8.24 18.41 5.37
CA ASP A 133 8.97 17.18 5.68
C ASP A 133 9.46 16.50 4.39
N GLU A 134 10.60 15.84 4.46
CA GLU A 134 11.15 15.04 3.37
C GLU A 134 10.90 13.55 3.64
N VAL A 135 10.49 12.84 2.57
CA VAL A 135 10.28 11.39 2.59
C VAL A 135 11.14 10.73 1.53
N ILE A 136 12.02 9.82 1.96
CA ILE A 136 12.93 9.13 1.07
C ILE A 136 12.24 7.91 0.46
N LEU A 137 12.37 7.76 -0.87
CA LEU A 137 11.90 6.64 -1.68
C LEU A 137 13.06 5.97 -2.40
N LEU A 138 13.02 4.64 -2.53
CA LEU A 138 13.90 3.90 -3.44
C LEU A 138 13.19 3.74 -4.78
N GLU A 139 13.84 4.17 -5.87
CA GLU A 139 13.28 4.18 -7.22
C GLU A 139 13.91 3.09 -8.11
N PRO A 140 13.12 2.48 -9.05
CA PRO A 140 11.70 2.74 -9.32
C PRO A 140 10.82 2.38 -8.13
N ALA A 141 9.71 3.10 -7.90
CA ALA A 141 8.82 2.89 -6.75
C ALA A 141 7.39 2.60 -7.20
N TYR A 142 6.61 1.97 -6.33
CA TYR A 142 5.17 1.82 -6.55
C TYR A 142 4.52 3.21 -6.67
N ASP A 143 3.70 3.38 -7.69
CA ASP A 143 3.17 4.68 -8.14
C ASP A 143 2.30 5.42 -7.11
N SER A 144 1.85 4.76 -6.05
CA SER A 144 1.07 5.43 -4.99
C SER A 144 1.90 6.14 -3.93
N TYR A 145 3.23 5.90 -3.85
CA TYR A 145 4.04 6.47 -2.77
C TYR A 145 4.21 7.98 -2.91
N GLN A 146 4.67 8.43 -4.07
CA GLN A 146 4.87 9.86 -4.32
C GLN A 146 3.58 10.66 -4.15
N PRO A 147 2.42 10.27 -4.74
CA PRO A 147 1.16 10.97 -4.51
C PRO A 147 0.73 11.02 -3.05
N ALA A 148 0.96 9.96 -2.27
CA ALA A 148 0.64 9.96 -0.84
C ALA A 148 1.44 11.03 -0.08
N ILE A 149 2.75 11.16 -0.38
CA ILE A 149 3.64 12.15 0.21
C ILE A 149 3.21 13.57 -0.16
N GLU A 150 2.93 13.81 -1.44
CA GLU A 150 2.49 15.11 -1.95
C GLU A 150 1.14 15.55 -1.35
N LEU A 151 0.19 14.60 -1.19
CA LEU A 151 -1.09 14.85 -0.52
C LEU A 151 -0.93 15.25 0.95
N ALA A 152 0.08 14.73 1.64
CA ALA A 152 0.44 15.12 3.00
C ALA A 152 1.17 16.49 3.06
N GLY A 153 1.57 17.03 1.91
CA GLY A 153 2.39 18.26 1.82
C GLY A 153 3.87 18.01 2.02
N GLY A 154 4.31 16.76 2.07
CA GLY A 154 5.70 16.35 2.13
C GLY A 154 6.40 16.45 0.77
N LYS A 155 7.72 16.37 0.79
CA LYS A 155 8.58 16.38 -0.38
C LYS A 155 9.18 14.99 -0.61
N PRO A 156 8.88 14.30 -1.73
CA PRO A 156 9.52 13.03 -2.06
C PRO A 156 10.99 13.27 -2.46
N ILE A 157 11.89 12.43 -1.93
CA ILE A 157 13.32 12.38 -2.24
C ILE A 157 13.60 11.00 -2.84
N GLY A 158 13.61 10.90 -4.16
CA GLY A 158 13.85 9.67 -4.92
C GLY A 158 15.35 9.33 -4.98
N LEU A 159 15.69 8.11 -4.61
CA LEU A 159 17.03 7.55 -4.74
C LEU A 159 17.00 6.32 -5.65
N ALA A 160 17.65 6.41 -6.80
CA ALA A 160 17.66 5.31 -7.75
C ALA A 160 18.43 4.10 -7.21
N LEU A 161 17.81 2.92 -7.23
CA LEU A 161 18.49 1.65 -6.97
C LEU A 161 19.63 1.46 -7.97
N GLN A 162 20.76 0.95 -7.49
CA GLN A 162 21.92 0.65 -8.33
C GLN A 162 21.66 -0.67 -9.07
N THR A 163 21.90 -0.67 -10.39
CA THR A 163 21.76 -1.88 -11.21
C THR A 163 23.07 -2.63 -11.28
N ILE A 164 23.04 -3.92 -10.96
CA ILE A 164 24.16 -4.84 -11.20
C ILE A 164 23.93 -5.50 -12.57
N ARG A 165 24.97 -5.50 -13.39
CA ARG A 165 24.89 -6.02 -14.76
C ARG A 165 25.91 -7.14 -14.98
N ASP A 166 25.52 -8.10 -15.80
CA ASP A 166 26.41 -9.17 -16.27
C ASP A 166 27.38 -8.67 -17.36
N GLN A 167 28.19 -9.60 -17.86
CA GLN A 167 29.18 -9.32 -18.92
C GLN A 167 28.54 -8.86 -20.24
N ASN A 168 27.23 -9.15 -20.46
CA ASN A 168 26.47 -8.77 -21.64
C ASN A 168 25.73 -7.43 -21.45
N GLY A 169 25.90 -6.77 -20.28
CA GLY A 169 25.20 -5.54 -19.91
C GLY A 169 23.76 -5.73 -19.46
N GLN A 170 23.28 -6.96 -19.26
CA GLN A 170 21.94 -7.25 -18.75
C GLN A 170 21.87 -7.03 -17.25
N VAL A 171 20.80 -6.41 -16.78
CA VAL A 171 20.56 -6.24 -15.33
C VAL A 171 20.26 -7.59 -14.71
N THR A 172 21.06 -7.99 -13.72
CA THR A 172 20.92 -9.26 -12.99
C THR A 172 20.39 -9.08 -11.58
N SER A 173 20.62 -7.92 -10.97
CA SER A 173 20.12 -7.59 -9.64
C SER A 173 20.13 -6.08 -9.41
N TYR A 174 19.60 -5.70 -8.24
CA TYR A 174 19.58 -4.31 -7.78
C TYR A 174 20.18 -4.23 -6.37
N GLU A 175 20.78 -3.10 -6.06
CA GLU A 175 21.35 -2.81 -4.74
C GLU A 175 20.87 -1.46 -4.23
N ILE A 176 20.78 -1.34 -2.90
CA ILE A 176 20.42 -0.11 -2.22
C ILE A 176 21.59 0.89 -2.31
N PRO A 177 21.35 2.14 -2.73
CA PRO A 177 22.41 3.16 -2.84
C PRO A 177 22.76 3.73 -1.46
N TRP A 178 23.39 2.94 -0.61
CA TRP A 178 23.62 3.22 0.81
C TRP A 178 24.33 4.55 1.10
N GLU A 179 25.30 4.91 0.26
CA GLU A 179 26.01 6.17 0.44
C GLU A 179 25.09 7.36 0.17
N GLN A 180 24.31 7.31 -0.92
CA GLN A 180 23.31 8.34 -1.25
C GLN A 180 22.21 8.39 -0.19
N LEU A 181 21.75 7.24 0.30
CA LEU A 181 20.77 7.17 1.36
C LEU A 181 21.29 7.83 2.65
N SER A 182 22.54 7.58 3.02
CA SER A 182 23.17 8.22 4.19
C SER A 182 23.25 9.75 4.03
N GLN A 183 23.60 10.22 2.84
CA GLN A 183 23.71 11.66 2.54
C GLN A 183 22.36 12.36 2.45
N ALA A 184 21.30 11.64 2.07
CA ALA A 184 19.96 12.19 1.94
C ALA A 184 19.25 12.40 3.30
N ILE A 185 19.66 11.67 4.33
CA ILE A 185 19.08 11.83 5.67
C ILE A 185 19.56 13.14 6.29
N ASN A 186 18.59 13.97 6.67
CA ASN A 186 18.82 15.27 7.30
C ASN A 186 17.70 15.60 8.30
N GLN A 187 17.74 16.79 8.90
CA GLN A 187 16.76 17.22 9.93
C GLN A 187 15.31 17.34 9.42
N LYS A 188 15.09 17.40 8.10
CA LYS A 188 13.75 17.41 7.50
C LYS A 188 13.25 16.02 7.15
N THR A 189 14.12 15.01 7.18
CA THR A 189 13.74 13.64 6.84
C THR A 189 12.83 13.09 7.94
N ARG A 190 11.58 12.86 7.58
CA ARG A 190 10.55 12.31 8.48
C ARG A 190 10.39 10.81 8.33
N LEU A 191 10.42 10.31 7.09
CA LEU A 191 10.05 8.93 6.78
C LEU A 191 10.97 8.38 5.68
N ILE A 192 11.29 7.09 5.78
CA ILE A 192 11.85 6.31 4.68
C ILE A 192 10.82 5.25 4.32
N MET A 193 10.47 5.15 3.05
CA MET A 193 9.59 4.10 2.54
C MET A 193 10.43 3.01 1.89
N ILE A 194 10.25 1.79 2.36
CA ILE A 194 10.89 0.59 1.81
C ILE A 194 9.81 -0.40 1.37
N ASN A 195 10.14 -1.21 0.37
CA ASN A 195 9.27 -2.26 -0.13
C ASN A 195 10.07 -3.54 -0.32
N SER A 196 9.64 -4.64 0.28
CA SER A 196 10.29 -5.94 0.17
C SER A 196 9.27 -7.08 0.25
N PRO A 197 9.28 -8.01 -0.69
CA PRO A 197 9.89 -7.95 -2.02
C PRO A 197 9.47 -6.71 -2.81
N HIS A 198 10.39 -6.16 -3.58
CA HIS A 198 10.26 -4.83 -4.16
C HIS A 198 9.47 -4.83 -5.48
N ASN A 199 8.47 -3.98 -5.58
CA ASN A 199 7.78 -3.69 -6.82
C ASN A 199 8.37 -2.41 -7.46
N PRO A 200 8.96 -2.45 -8.69
CA PRO A 200 8.79 -3.54 -9.68
C PRO A 200 10.02 -4.45 -9.86
N THR A 201 11.11 -4.30 -9.10
CA THR A 201 12.40 -4.96 -9.42
C THR A 201 12.49 -6.41 -8.96
N GLY A 202 11.65 -6.85 -8.03
CA GLY A 202 11.74 -8.17 -7.39
C GLY A 202 12.85 -8.28 -6.35
N MET A 203 13.60 -7.22 -6.07
CA MET A 203 14.66 -7.22 -5.06
C MET A 203 14.09 -7.56 -3.68
N VAL A 204 14.80 -8.40 -2.93
CA VAL A 204 14.44 -8.76 -1.56
C VAL A 204 15.51 -8.20 -0.62
N TRP A 205 15.09 -7.49 0.41
CA TRP A 205 16.00 -6.99 1.45
C TRP A 205 16.57 -8.16 2.25
N SER A 206 17.86 -8.12 2.52
CA SER A 206 18.54 -9.08 3.40
C SER A 206 18.51 -8.62 4.86
N SER A 207 18.83 -9.53 5.80
CA SER A 207 19.03 -9.15 7.20
C SER A 207 20.14 -8.11 7.35
N ALA A 208 21.22 -8.22 6.57
CA ALA A 208 22.33 -7.26 6.58
C ALA A 208 21.87 -5.86 6.11
N ASP A 209 20.90 -5.77 5.17
CA ASP A 209 20.32 -4.50 4.75
C ASP A 209 19.50 -3.86 5.89
N LEU A 210 18.72 -4.67 6.62
CA LEU A 210 17.97 -4.19 7.79
C LEU A 210 18.90 -3.74 8.91
N ASP A 211 19.99 -4.48 9.19
CA ASP A 211 21.01 -4.10 10.19
C ASP A 211 21.66 -2.76 9.79
N ARG A 212 21.96 -2.58 8.51
CA ARG A 212 22.56 -1.35 7.98
C ARG A 212 21.61 -0.18 8.07
N LEU A 213 20.34 -0.37 7.72
CA LEU A 213 19.29 0.64 7.87
C LEU A 213 19.13 1.04 9.35
N ALA A 214 19.05 0.05 10.25
CA ALA A 214 18.92 0.30 11.68
C ALA A 214 20.10 1.11 12.23
N THR A 215 21.31 0.78 11.80
CA THR A 215 22.54 1.51 12.17
C THR A 215 22.49 2.95 11.67
N LEU A 216 22.07 3.16 10.42
CA LEU A 216 21.94 4.47 9.80
C LEU A 216 20.93 5.37 10.53
N LEU A 217 19.85 4.77 11.04
CA LEU A 217 18.77 5.49 11.73
C LEU A 217 18.96 5.59 13.24
N ALA A 218 20.01 5.01 13.83
CA ALA A 218 20.15 4.87 15.29
C ALA A 218 20.04 6.19 16.07
N ASN A 219 20.57 7.28 15.52
CA ASN A 219 20.60 8.59 16.15
C ASN A 219 19.66 9.60 15.45
N THR A 220 18.56 9.13 14.91
CA THR A 220 17.57 9.95 14.21
C THR A 220 16.15 9.63 14.70
N ASP A 221 15.23 10.56 14.47
CA ASP A 221 13.78 10.36 14.68
C ASP A 221 13.05 9.91 13.41
N VAL A 222 13.79 9.49 12.39
CA VAL A 222 13.23 9.06 11.11
C VAL A 222 12.45 7.77 11.30
N LEU A 223 11.21 7.77 10.84
CA LEU A 223 10.32 6.61 10.83
C LEU A 223 10.53 5.77 9.57
N VAL A 224 10.00 4.55 9.58
CA VAL A 224 10.02 3.63 8.44
C VAL A 224 8.60 3.22 8.07
N CYS A 225 8.24 3.31 6.78
CA CYS A 225 7.07 2.68 6.22
C CYS A 225 7.53 1.48 5.40
N SER A 226 7.31 0.28 5.92
CA SER A 226 7.70 -0.97 5.28
C SER A 226 6.51 -1.60 4.58
N ASP A 227 6.49 -1.52 3.26
CA ASP A 227 5.49 -2.18 2.43
C ASP A 227 5.93 -3.63 2.18
N GLU A 228 5.29 -4.55 2.88
CA GLU A 228 5.58 -5.98 2.84
C GLU A 228 4.44 -6.80 2.20
N VAL A 229 3.66 -6.19 1.31
CA VAL A 229 2.50 -6.85 0.69
C VAL A 229 2.86 -8.12 -0.10
N TYR A 230 4.13 -8.26 -0.49
CA TYR A 230 4.67 -9.42 -1.20
C TYR A 230 5.45 -10.39 -0.30
N GLU A 231 5.31 -10.33 1.02
CA GLU A 231 6.08 -11.10 2.02
C GLU A 231 6.17 -12.61 1.76
N HIS A 232 5.18 -13.19 1.06
CA HIS A 232 5.15 -14.61 0.69
C HIS A 232 5.61 -14.89 -0.76
N MET A 233 6.06 -13.86 -1.49
CA MET A 233 6.54 -14.00 -2.87
C MET A 233 8.06 -13.94 -2.91
N VAL A 234 8.69 -14.87 -2.24
CA VAL A 234 10.13 -15.10 -2.21
C VAL A 234 10.44 -16.48 -2.77
N TYR A 235 11.53 -16.61 -3.50
CA TYR A 235 11.87 -17.80 -4.28
C TYR A 235 13.31 -18.23 -4.01
N ASP A 236 13.73 -19.36 -4.58
CA ASP A 236 15.11 -19.87 -4.55
C ASP A 236 15.70 -20.04 -3.15
N GLY A 237 14.85 -20.41 -2.18
CA GLY A 237 15.26 -20.62 -0.80
C GLY A 237 15.55 -19.34 -0.01
N GLN A 238 15.27 -18.17 -0.58
CA GLN A 238 15.33 -16.92 0.18
C GLN A 238 14.22 -16.85 1.23
N ALA A 239 14.51 -16.21 2.36
CA ALA A 239 13.52 -15.89 3.38
C ALA A 239 13.22 -14.39 3.34
N HIS A 240 11.93 -14.04 3.39
CA HIS A 240 11.53 -12.64 3.59
C HIS A 240 12.08 -12.12 4.92
N GLN A 241 12.65 -10.92 4.87
CA GLN A 241 13.14 -10.21 6.06
C GLN A 241 12.19 -9.06 6.37
N SER A 242 11.38 -9.22 7.40
CA SER A 242 10.45 -8.20 7.86
C SER A 242 11.14 -7.20 8.78
N VAL A 243 10.73 -5.93 8.74
CA VAL A 243 11.15 -4.95 9.77
C VAL A 243 10.73 -5.37 11.17
N ALA A 244 9.71 -6.22 11.30
CA ALA A 244 9.28 -6.79 12.57
C ALA A 244 10.36 -7.69 13.21
N SER A 245 11.18 -8.37 12.41
CA SER A 245 12.27 -9.22 12.93
C SER A 245 13.44 -8.42 13.51
N HIS A 246 13.54 -7.12 13.20
CA HIS A 246 14.65 -6.28 13.67
C HIS A 246 14.18 -5.34 14.81
N PRO A 247 14.64 -5.55 16.08
CA PRO A 247 14.07 -4.85 17.25
C PRO A 247 14.14 -3.32 17.19
N GLN A 248 15.17 -2.74 16.56
CA GLN A 248 15.30 -1.28 16.44
C GLN A 248 14.41 -0.71 15.35
N LEU A 249 14.21 -1.43 14.23
CA LEU A 249 13.31 -1.02 13.17
C LEU A 249 11.86 -1.20 13.59
N ALA A 250 11.50 -2.31 14.23
CA ALA A 250 10.14 -2.57 14.71
C ALA A 250 9.59 -1.45 15.61
N LYS A 251 10.46 -0.74 16.35
CA LYS A 251 10.07 0.36 17.25
C LYS A 251 9.69 1.66 16.53
N ARG A 252 10.02 1.78 15.25
CA ARG A 252 9.82 3.00 14.45
C ARG A 252 9.15 2.76 13.10
N SER A 253 8.57 1.57 12.92
CA SER A 253 8.03 1.18 11.62
C SER A 253 6.51 1.04 11.64
N PHE A 254 5.89 1.47 10.54
CA PHE A 254 4.61 0.97 10.07
C PHE A 254 4.88 -0.22 9.15
N LEU A 255 4.60 -1.44 9.61
CA LEU A 255 4.61 -2.65 8.79
C LEU A 255 3.26 -2.75 8.09
N ILE A 256 3.27 -2.75 6.77
CA ILE A 256 2.07 -2.79 5.94
C ILE A 256 2.05 -4.10 5.17
N SER A 257 0.96 -4.82 5.26
CA SER A 257 0.74 -6.03 4.49
C SER A 257 -0.70 -6.11 3.95
N SER A 258 -0.95 -7.07 3.07
CA SER A 258 -2.24 -7.20 2.37
C SER A 258 -2.57 -8.67 2.13
N PHE A 259 -3.83 -9.01 2.34
CA PHE A 259 -4.36 -10.32 1.98
C PHE A 259 -4.56 -10.50 0.46
N GLY A 260 -4.69 -9.37 -0.26
CA GLY A 260 -4.97 -9.37 -1.70
C GLY A 260 -3.94 -10.13 -2.52
N LYS A 261 -2.66 -9.97 -2.22
CA LYS A 261 -1.57 -10.65 -2.92
C LYS A 261 -1.38 -12.10 -2.44
N THR A 262 -1.42 -12.30 -1.13
CA THR A 262 -1.22 -13.62 -0.51
C THR A 262 -2.31 -14.62 -0.88
N TYR A 263 -3.56 -14.19 -0.95
CA TYR A 263 -4.73 -15.07 -1.13
C TYR A 263 -5.46 -14.86 -2.46
N HIS A 264 -4.87 -14.18 -3.43
CA HIS A 264 -5.45 -13.91 -4.76
C HIS A 264 -6.80 -13.17 -4.70
N VAL A 265 -6.94 -12.25 -3.76
CA VAL A 265 -8.19 -11.49 -3.51
C VAL A 265 -7.96 -9.98 -3.60
N THR A 266 -7.18 -9.52 -4.58
CA THR A 266 -6.78 -8.11 -4.72
C THR A 266 -7.97 -7.14 -4.75
N GLY A 267 -9.10 -7.57 -5.30
CA GLY A 267 -10.35 -6.81 -5.38
C GLY A 267 -11.11 -6.70 -4.06
N TRP A 268 -10.83 -7.54 -3.07
CA TRP A 268 -11.52 -7.49 -1.77
C TRP A 268 -11.05 -6.33 -0.89
N LYS A 269 -9.93 -5.75 -1.20
CA LYS A 269 -9.39 -4.57 -0.54
C LYS A 269 -9.28 -4.72 0.97
N ILE A 270 -8.59 -5.77 1.40
CA ILE A 270 -8.30 -6.06 2.80
C ILE A 270 -6.80 -6.15 3.03
N GLY A 271 -6.32 -5.51 4.10
CA GLY A 271 -4.92 -5.50 4.52
C GLY A 271 -4.82 -5.09 5.98
N TYR A 272 -3.62 -4.85 6.45
CA TYR A 272 -3.39 -4.40 7.82
C TYR A 272 -2.12 -3.55 7.95
N VAL A 273 -2.07 -2.78 9.03
CA VAL A 273 -0.86 -2.10 9.50
C VAL A 273 -0.58 -2.56 10.92
N ALA A 274 0.65 -3.00 11.17
CA ALA A 274 1.18 -3.27 12.51
C ALA A 274 2.28 -2.26 12.83
N ALA A 275 2.17 -1.60 13.98
CA ALA A 275 3.11 -0.57 14.43
C ALA A 275 3.10 -0.46 15.95
N PRO A 276 4.14 0.11 16.59
CA PRO A 276 4.09 0.44 18.02
C PRO A 276 2.86 1.23 18.41
N ALA A 277 2.42 1.10 19.66
CA ALA A 277 1.18 1.67 20.15
C ALA A 277 1.08 3.19 19.92
N GLU A 278 2.17 3.93 20.09
CA GLU A 278 2.23 5.38 19.88
C GLU A 278 1.99 5.74 18.40
N LEU A 279 2.60 5.01 17.47
CA LEU A 279 2.40 5.21 16.03
C LEU A 279 0.99 4.78 15.62
N THR A 280 0.51 3.66 16.15
CA THR A 280 -0.85 3.17 15.91
C THR A 280 -1.91 4.15 16.40
N HIS A 281 -1.68 4.80 17.52
CA HIS A 281 -2.59 5.83 18.05
C HIS A 281 -2.78 6.99 17.05
N GLU A 282 -1.70 7.53 16.52
CA GLU A 282 -1.76 8.60 15.51
C GLU A 282 -2.32 8.10 14.17
N PHE A 283 -1.92 6.90 13.75
CA PHE A 283 -2.46 6.25 12.56
C PHE A 283 -3.99 6.13 12.63
N ARG A 284 -4.54 5.65 13.74
CA ARG A 284 -5.98 5.46 13.92
C ARG A 284 -6.79 6.75 13.91
N LYS A 285 -6.22 7.88 14.35
CA LYS A 285 -6.87 9.19 14.22
C LYS A 285 -7.15 9.56 12.77
N VAL A 286 -6.19 9.32 11.88
CA VAL A 286 -6.34 9.57 10.44
C VAL A 286 -7.22 8.49 9.81
N HIS A 287 -7.00 7.23 10.14
CA HIS A 287 -7.75 6.09 9.61
C HIS A 287 -9.26 6.24 9.82
N GLN A 288 -9.67 6.68 10.99
CA GLN A 288 -11.09 6.89 11.32
C GLN A 288 -11.80 7.86 10.37
N PHE A 289 -11.11 8.91 9.89
CA PHE A 289 -11.70 9.92 9.00
C PHE A 289 -11.36 9.69 7.52
N ASN A 290 -10.41 8.81 7.23
CA ASN A 290 -10.06 8.43 5.86
C ASN A 290 -10.97 7.31 5.32
N VAL A 291 -11.21 6.27 6.12
CA VAL A 291 -12.02 5.11 5.69
C VAL A 291 -13.10 4.73 6.71
N PHE A 292 -13.00 5.20 7.93
CA PHE A 292 -13.83 4.88 9.10
C PHE A 292 -13.66 3.42 9.54
N THR A 293 -14.03 2.46 8.70
CA THR A 293 -13.93 1.02 8.97
C THR A 293 -13.84 0.24 7.66
N VAL A 294 -13.51 -1.02 7.73
CA VAL A 294 -13.28 -1.88 6.57
C VAL A 294 -14.37 -2.95 6.47
N ASN A 295 -14.59 -3.46 5.28
CA ASN A 295 -15.60 -4.46 4.92
C ASN A 295 -15.69 -5.62 5.94
N THR A 296 -16.81 -5.69 6.69
CA THR A 296 -17.01 -6.64 7.77
C THR A 296 -17.01 -8.09 7.32
N PRO A 297 -17.77 -8.48 6.27
CA PRO A 297 -17.82 -9.88 5.86
C PRO A 297 -16.48 -10.45 5.40
N VAL A 298 -15.57 -9.56 4.93
CA VAL A 298 -14.26 -9.99 4.43
C VAL A 298 -13.26 -10.17 5.56
N GLN A 299 -13.47 -9.52 6.68
CA GLN A 299 -12.63 -9.69 7.87
C GLN A 299 -12.88 -11.06 8.53
#